data_d3d547a41508e7bfe762110ef106e8ab
#
_entry.id   d3d547a41508e7bfe762110ef106e8ab
#
_cell.length_a   1.000
_cell.length_b   1.000
_cell.length_c   1.000
_cell.angle_alpha   90.00
_cell.angle_beta   90.00
_cell.angle_gamma   90.00
#
_symmetry.space_group_name_H-M   'P 1'
#
loop_
_entity.id
_entity.type
_entity.pdbx_description
1 polymer ?
#
loop_
_entity_poly.entity_id
_entity_poly.type
_entity_poly.pdbx_seq_one_letter_code
_entity_poly.pdbx_strand_id
1 'polypeptide(L)'
;MALAQSKNTQVVVPEQTCCGALALHAGEEDIAKELAWKNIELFENNSDPIVVTSAGCGAMLKSYPHLFKDENQHKRAEAFAGRVQDISEYLNDKELGSSKAIKEKITYHAACHLVHAQKVVSEPLALLSHLSNQEGGQLVPLPEAEHCCGSAGIYNLLNTSLSLRVLDRKLDHLERTGASVVVTGNPGCMLQLEAGIKKRGLDIRVCHLAEILDESYQ
;
A
#
# COMPACT_ATOMS: atom_id res chain seq x y z
N MET A 1 14.82 3.14 -3.54
CA MET A 1 16.12 3.07 -4.24
C MET A 1 16.49 1.64 -4.62
N ALA A 2 16.16 0.58 -3.87
CA ALA A 2 16.39 -0.83 -4.26
C ALA A 2 15.80 -1.19 -5.64
N LEU A 3 14.67 -0.62 -6.02
CA LEU A 3 14.09 -0.71 -7.38
C LEU A 3 15.03 -0.19 -8.49
N ALA A 4 15.87 0.81 -8.20
CA ALA A 4 16.81 1.37 -9.16
C ALA A 4 18.10 0.53 -9.33
N GLN A 5 18.33 -0.44 -8.46
CA GLN A 5 19.51 -1.32 -8.51
C GLN A 5 19.28 -2.59 -9.34
N SER A 6 18.05 -2.91 -9.70
CA SER A 6 17.81 -3.96 -10.69
C SER A 6 18.39 -3.47 -12.02
N LYS A 7 19.39 -4.17 -12.53
CA LYS A 7 20.38 -3.76 -13.56
C LYS A 7 19.86 -3.17 -14.89
N ASN A 8 18.55 -2.95 -15.07
CA ASN A 8 17.95 -2.40 -16.29
C ASN A 8 16.64 -1.62 -16.07
N THR A 9 16.32 -1.17 -14.86
CA THR A 9 15.07 -0.44 -14.61
C THR A 9 15.37 1.04 -14.33
N GLN A 10 14.91 1.93 -15.20
CA GLN A 10 14.89 3.36 -14.95
C GLN A 10 13.55 3.72 -14.29
N VAL A 11 13.61 4.29 -13.09
CA VAL A 11 12.43 4.79 -12.38
C VAL A 11 12.25 6.28 -12.70
N VAL A 12 11.08 6.65 -13.20
CA VAL A 12 10.68 8.03 -13.44
C VAL A 12 9.56 8.39 -12.48
N VAL A 13 9.72 9.50 -11.78
CA VAL A 13 8.69 10.04 -10.87
C VAL A 13 8.18 11.35 -11.49
N PRO A 14 7.06 11.32 -12.23
CA PRO A 14 6.49 12.52 -12.82
C PRO A 14 5.79 13.39 -11.76
N GLU A 15 5.45 14.63 -12.12
CA GLU A 15 4.69 15.53 -11.25
C GLU A 15 3.19 15.14 -11.26
N GLN A 16 2.87 13.96 -10.71
CA GLN A 16 1.49 13.48 -10.62
C GLN A 16 0.68 14.26 -9.56
N THR A 17 -0.64 14.26 -9.75
CA THR A 17 -1.57 14.82 -8.77
C THR A 17 -2.04 13.75 -7.76
N CYS A 18 -2.86 14.16 -6.79
CA CYS A 18 -3.57 13.22 -5.91
C CYS A 18 -4.42 12.25 -6.75
N CYS A 19 -4.54 11.00 -6.29
CA CYS A 19 -5.39 9.99 -6.95
C CYS A 19 -6.90 10.30 -6.92
N GLY A 20 -7.34 11.26 -6.07
CA GLY A 20 -8.74 11.65 -5.95
C GLY A 20 -9.60 10.78 -5.03
N ALA A 21 -9.03 9.73 -4.40
CA ALA A 21 -9.80 8.81 -3.54
C ALA A 21 -10.56 9.52 -2.41
N LEU A 22 -9.91 10.46 -1.70
CA LEU A 22 -10.55 11.17 -0.59
C LEU A 22 -11.66 12.11 -1.06
N ALA A 23 -11.50 12.75 -2.20
CA ALA A 23 -12.55 13.56 -2.82
C ALA A 23 -13.77 12.69 -3.16
N LEU A 24 -13.55 11.54 -3.81
CA LEU A 24 -14.63 10.61 -4.13
C LEU A 24 -15.34 10.09 -2.87
N HIS A 25 -14.60 9.75 -1.81
CA HIS A 25 -15.17 9.31 -0.53
C HIS A 25 -15.96 10.41 0.19
N ALA A 26 -15.65 11.68 -0.08
CA ALA A 26 -16.41 12.82 0.43
C ALA A 26 -17.64 13.20 -0.42
N GLY A 27 -17.88 12.49 -1.55
CA GLY A 27 -18.96 12.79 -2.49
C GLY A 27 -18.60 13.86 -3.53
N GLU A 28 -17.36 14.32 -3.55
CA GLU A 28 -16.84 15.33 -4.49
C GLU A 28 -16.39 14.66 -5.81
N GLU A 29 -17.35 14.10 -6.53
CA GLU A 29 -17.09 13.29 -7.73
C GLU A 29 -16.42 14.11 -8.84
N ASP A 30 -16.79 15.38 -9.03
CA ASP A 30 -16.22 16.23 -10.07
C ASP A 30 -14.75 16.53 -9.80
N ILE A 31 -14.38 16.76 -8.55
CA ILE A 31 -12.97 16.91 -8.14
C ILE A 31 -12.19 15.62 -8.39
N ALA A 32 -12.79 14.48 -8.04
CA ALA A 32 -12.15 13.18 -8.28
C ALA A 32 -11.92 12.92 -9.77
N LYS A 33 -12.88 13.26 -10.64
CA LYS A 33 -12.76 13.16 -12.10
C LYS A 33 -11.66 14.07 -12.66
N GLU A 34 -11.60 15.30 -12.20
CA GLU A 34 -10.56 16.24 -12.65
C GLU A 34 -9.16 15.73 -12.30
N LEU A 35 -8.96 15.25 -11.07
CA LEU A 35 -7.68 14.68 -10.63
C LEU A 35 -7.34 13.40 -11.41
N ALA A 36 -8.30 12.53 -11.62
CA ALA A 36 -8.13 11.31 -12.39
C ALA A 36 -7.73 11.61 -13.84
N TRP A 37 -8.39 12.59 -14.46
CA TRP A 37 -8.09 12.96 -15.84
C TRP A 37 -6.68 13.53 -16.00
N LYS A 38 -6.24 14.40 -15.10
CA LYS A 38 -4.86 14.92 -15.07
C LYS A 38 -3.82 13.79 -14.98
N ASN A 39 -4.08 12.79 -14.12
CA ASN A 39 -3.19 11.64 -14.02
C ASN A 39 -3.20 10.79 -15.30
N ILE A 40 -4.38 10.54 -15.92
CA ILE A 40 -4.45 9.81 -17.17
C ILE A 40 -3.62 10.50 -18.28
N GLU A 41 -3.81 11.80 -18.48
CA GLU A 41 -3.07 12.58 -19.48
C GLU A 41 -1.56 12.57 -19.23
N LEU A 42 -1.14 12.63 -17.96
CA LEU A 42 0.28 12.63 -17.58
C LEU A 42 0.99 11.32 -17.97
N PHE A 43 0.29 10.18 -17.84
CA PHE A 43 0.88 8.86 -18.05
C PHE A 43 0.55 8.22 -19.41
N GLU A 44 -0.20 8.87 -20.29
CA GLU A 44 -0.64 8.24 -21.55
C GLU A 44 0.43 8.13 -22.63
N ASN A 45 1.54 8.89 -22.50
CA ASN A 45 2.58 8.97 -23.55
C ASN A 45 3.50 7.74 -23.64
N ASN A 46 3.33 6.75 -22.79
CA ASN A 46 4.09 5.49 -22.83
C ASN A 46 3.20 4.32 -22.36
N SER A 47 3.74 3.11 -22.45
CA SER A 47 3.08 1.87 -22.03
C SER A 47 3.71 1.23 -20.78
N ASP A 48 4.60 1.94 -20.09
CA ASP A 48 5.33 1.40 -18.96
C ASP A 48 4.39 1.14 -17.76
N PRO A 49 4.72 0.20 -16.87
CA PRO A 49 3.96 -0.02 -15.63
C PRO A 49 3.90 1.25 -14.76
N ILE A 50 2.75 1.50 -14.17
CA ILE A 50 2.53 2.57 -13.18
C ILE A 50 2.58 1.93 -11.80
N VAL A 51 3.75 2.01 -11.15
CA VAL A 51 3.97 1.38 -9.85
C VAL A 51 3.52 2.30 -8.72
N VAL A 52 2.69 1.77 -7.82
CA VAL A 52 2.07 2.52 -6.72
C VAL A 52 2.46 1.91 -5.38
N THR A 53 2.88 2.76 -4.45
CA THR A 53 3.28 2.37 -3.09
C THR A 53 2.18 2.58 -2.05
N SER A 54 0.95 2.88 -2.45
CA SER A 54 -0.19 3.12 -1.56
C SER A 54 -1.39 2.31 -1.99
N ALA A 55 -1.79 1.34 -1.19
CA ALA A 55 -2.92 0.46 -1.47
C ALA A 55 -4.23 1.22 -1.76
N GLY A 56 -4.51 2.29 -1.02
CA GLY A 56 -5.70 3.13 -1.24
C GLY A 56 -5.65 3.88 -2.57
N CYS A 57 -4.50 4.47 -2.90
CA CYS A 57 -4.31 5.13 -4.19
C CYS A 57 -4.35 4.12 -5.35
N GLY A 58 -3.67 2.98 -5.22
CA GLY A 58 -3.69 1.93 -6.25
C GLY A 58 -5.11 1.44 -6.56
N ALA A 59 -5.92 1.21 -5.52
CA ALA A 59 -7.33 0.86 -5.68
C ALA A 59 -8.12 1.93 -6.45
N MET A 60 -7.90 3.21 -6.13
CA MET A 60 -8.55 4.32 -6.83
C MET A 60 -8.10 4.42 -8.29
N LEU A 61 -6.80 4.35 -8.56
CA LEU A 61 -6.25 4.42 -9.91
C LEU A 61 -6.77 3.27 -10.80
N LYS A 62 -6.84 2.05 -10.27
CA LYS A 62 -7.43 0.88 -10.96
C LYS A 62 -8.94 1.05 -11.20
N SER A 63 -9.63 1.89 -10.42
CA SER A 63 -11.08 2.15 -10.56
C SER A 63 -11.44 3.36 -11.42
N TYR A 64 -10.49 4.10 -11.96
CA TYR A 64 -10.72 5.29 -12.80
C TYR A 64 -11.74 5.07 -13.94
N PRO A 65 -11.79 3.90 -14.64
CA PRO A 65 -12.80 3.69 -15.67
C PRO A 65 -14.23 3.94 -15.20
N HIS A 66 -14.55 3.65 -13.95
CA HIS A 66 -15.90 3.83 -13.40
C HIS A 66 -16.31 5.30 -13.23
N LEU A 67 -15.36 6.24 -13.28
CA LEU A 67 -15.63 7.69 -13.18
C LEU A 67 -16.17 8.28 -14.50
N PHE A 68 -15.88 7.64 -15.64
CA PHE A 68 -16.14 8.21 -16.96
C PHE A 68 -17.22 7.42 -17.70
N LYS A 69 -18.27 8.12 -18.14
CA LYS A 69 -19.37 7.56 -18.92
C LYS A 69 -19.19 7.74 -20.43
N ASP A 70 -18.39 8.75 -20.83
CA ASP A 70 -18.02 8.94 -22.23
C ASP A 70 -17.12 7.79 -22.69
N GLU A 71 -17.42 7.19 -23.83
CA GLU A 71 -16.75 5.98 -24.31
C GLU A 71 -15.24 6.20 -24.57
N ASN A 72 -14.85 7.36 -25.06
CA ASN A 72 -13.46 7.67 -25.34
C ASN A 72 -12.66 7.87 -24.03
N GLN A 73 -13.23 8.63 -23.09
CA GLN A 73 -12.64 8.82 -21.77
C GLN A 73 -12.53 7.49 -21.01
N HIS A 74 -13.56 6.67 -21.08
CA HIS A 74 -13.57 5.34 -20.45
C HIS A 74 -12.45 4.46 -20.99
N LYS A 75 -12.27 4.34 -22.31
CA LYS A 75 -11.19 3.56 -22.94
C LYS A 75 -9.80 4.05 -22.54
N ARG A 76 -9.58 5.37 -22.45
CA ARG A 76 -8.31 5.94 -21.98
C ARG A 76 -8.07 5.62 -20.50
N ALA A 77 -9.11 5.68 -19.68
CA ALA A 77 -9.04 5.28 -18.26
C ALA A 77 -8.76 3.78 -18.11
N GLU A 78 -9.33 2.91 -18.95
CA GLU A 78 -9.02 1.47 -18.96
C GLU A 78 -7.55 1.21 -19.34
N ALA A 79 -7.05 1.87 -20.38
CA ALA A 79 -5.66 1.74 -20.79
C ALA A 79 -4.68 2.18 -19.67
N PHE A 80 -5.01 3.26 -18.95
CA PHE A 80 -4.27 3.70 -17.77
C PHE A 80 -4.34 2.69 -16.63
N ALA A 81 -5.56 2.29 -16.24
CA ALA A 81 -5.81 1.40 -15.09
C ALA A 81 -5.16 0.02 -15.27
N GLY A 82 -5.14 -0.50 -16.51
CA GLY A 82 -4.50 -1.78 -16.84
C GLY A 82 -2.99 -1.82 -16.65
N ARG A 83 -2.34 -0.67 -16.49
CA ARG A 83 -0.90 -0.54 -16.23
C ARG A 83 -0.56 -0.33 -14.75
N VAL A 84 -1.58 -0.06 -13.91
CA VAL A 84 -1.39 0.22 -12.49
C VAL A 84 -1.09 -1.09 -11.75
N GLN A 85 0.03 -1.11 -11.05
CA GLN A 85 0.46 -2.24 -10.23
C GLN A 85 0.84 -1.75 -8.83
N ASP A 86 0.47 -2.50 -7.80
CA ASP A 86 1.06 -2.29 -6.48
C ASP A 86 2.55 -2.64 -6.55
N ILE A 87 3.36 -1.99 -5.71
CA ILE A 87 4.80 -2.25 -5.66
C ILE A 87 5.10 -3.73 -5.39
N SER A 88 4.26 -4.41 -4.62
CA SER A 88 4.42 -5.84 -4.35
C SER A 88 4.13 -6.72 -5.57
N GLU A 89 3.14 -6.38 -6.39
CA GLU A 89 2.88 -7.05 -7.67
C GLU A 89 4.10 -6.89 -8.59
N TYR A 90 4.55 -5.64 -8.75
CA TYR A 90 5.66 -5.33 -9.65
C TYR A 90 6.97 -6.01 -9.25
N LEU A 91 7.27 -6.09 -7.95
CA LEU A 91 8.52 -6.68 -7.44
C LEU A 91 8.50 -8.20 -7.39
N ASN A 92 7.33 -8.81 -7.16
CA ASN A 92 7.21 -10.26 -7.07
C ASN A 92 7.59 -10.95 -8.40
N ASP A 93 7.41 -10.28 -9.53
CA ASP A 93 7.78 -10.76 -10.86
C ASP A 93 9.25 -10.48 -11.22
N LYS A 94 10.04 -9.91 -10.31
CA LYS A 94 11.44 -9.55 -10.58
C LYS A 94 12.40 -10.46 -9.82
N GLU A 95 13.53 -10.73 -10.43
CA GLU A 95 14.67 -11.32 -9.73
C GLU A 95 15.27 -10.25 -8.80
N LEU A 96 14.86 -10.30 -7.54
CA LEU A 96 15.47 -9.49 -6.50
C LEU A 96 16.84 -10.11 -6.17
N GLY A 97 17.90 -9.31 -6.29
CA GLY A 97 19.27 -9.75 -5.96
C GLY A 97 19.41 -10.19 -4.50
N SER A 98 20.63 -10.47 -4.08
CA SER A 98 20.92 -10.85 -2.69
C SER A 98 20.55 -9.72 -1.73
N SER A 99 19.73 -10.01 -0.74
CA SER A 99 19.35 -9.09 0.33
C SER A 99 20.06 -9.44 1.64
N LYS A 100 20.19 -8.46 2.54
CA LYS A 100 20.59 -8.72 3.93
C LYS A 100 19.40 -9.26 4.71
N ALA A 101 19.64 -10.14 5.66
CA ALA A 101 18.61 -10.64 6.55
C ALA A 101 18.04 -9.50 7.42
N ILE A 102 16.73 -9.46 7.55
CA ILE A 102 16.04 -8.65 8.55
C ILE A 102 16.12 -9.42 9.87
N LYS A 103 16.82 -8.88 10.86
CA LYS A 103 16.99 -9.53 12.15
C LYS A 103 15.81 -9.34 13.09
N GLU A 104 14.95 -8.35 12.80
CA GLU A 104 13.77 -8.09 13.59
C GLU A 104 12.70 -9.14 13.40
N LYS A 105 11.89 -9.34 14.43
CA LYS A 105 10.66 -10.09 14.34
C LYS A 105 9.60 -9.20 13.71
N ILE A 106 9.19 -9.53 12.48
CA ILE A 106 8.25 -8.73 11.70
C ILE A 106 6.88 -9.38 11.63
N THR A 107 5.84 -8.58 11.47
CA THR A 107 4.47 -9.01 11.15
C THR A 107 3.89 -8.14 10.04
N TYR A 108 2.87 -8.63 9.34
CA TYR A 108 2.29 -7.93 8.21
C TYR A 108 0.82 -7.60 8.44
N HIS A 109 0.48 -6.29 8.35
CA HIS A 109 -0.90 -5.83 8.28
C HIS A 109 -1.32 -5.71 6.81
N ALA A 110 -2.19 -6.60 6.36
CA ALA A 110 -2.72 -6.60 5.01
C ALA A 110 -3.74 -5.47 4.83
N ALA A 111 -3.35 -4.41 4.12
CA ALA A 111 -4.23 -3.27 3.88
C ALA A 111 -5.50 -3.70 3.14
N CYS A 112 -6.67 -3.35 3.68
CA CYS A 112 -7.96 -3.78 3.13
C CYS A 112 -8.17 -3.39 1.66
N HIS A 113 -7.70 -2.22 1.23
CA HIS A 113 -7.74 -1.82 -0.18
C HIS A 113 -6.86 -2.69 -1.09
N LEU A 114 -5.73 -3.19 -0.57
CA LEU A 114 -4.88 -4.10 -1.33
C LEU A 114 -5.56 -5.45 -1.53
N VAL A 115 -6.04 -6.04 -0.43
CA VAL A 115 -6.67 -7.36 -0.44
C VAL A 115 -8.02 -7.35 -1.16
N HIS A 116 -8.92 -6.44 -0.76
CA HIS A 116 -10.32 -6.53 -1.21
C HIS A 116 -10.58 -5.78 -2.53
N ALA A 117 -9.94 -4.63 -2.76
CA ALA A 117 -10.13 -3.86 -3.97
C ALA A 117 -9.18 -4.26 -5.09
N GLN A 118 -7.88 -4.41 -4.81
CA GLN A 118 -6.87 -4.75 -5.81
C GLN A 118 -6.69 -6.25 -6.00
N LYS A 119 -7.15 -7.11 -5.05
CA LYS A 119 -6.97 -8.57 -5.03
C LYS A 119 -5.52 -9.03 -4.95
N VAL A 120 -4.65 -8.20 -4.40
CA VAL A 120 -3.24 -8.48 -4.14
C VAL A 120 -3.10 -9.00 -2.71
N VAL A 121 -2.75 -10.27 -2.56
CA VAL A 121 -2.78 -11.00 -1.27
C VAL A 121 -1.46 -11.69 -0.95
N SER A 122 -0.94 -12.45 -1.90
CA SER A 122 0.24 -13.30 -1.73
C SER A 122 1.56 -12.57 -1.92
N GLU A 123 1.58 -11.57 -2.78
CA GLU A 123 2.78 -10.89 -3.24
C GLU A 123 3.55 -10.19 -2.12
N PRO A 124 2.89 -9.39 -1.24
CA PRO A 124 3.59 -8.79 -0.10
C PRO A 124 4.18 -9.83 0.85
N LEU A 125 3.43 -10.93 1.10
CA LEU A 125 3.88 -12.00 1.97
C LEU A 125 5.04 -12.79 1.38
N ALA A 126 5.04 -13.03 0.05
CA ALA A 126 6.13 -13.69 -0.64
C ALA A 126 7.43 -12.89 -0.52
N LEU A 127 7.37 -11.57 -0.74
CA LEU A 127 8.51 -10.67 -0.57
C LEU A 127 9.04 -10.67 0.87
N LEU A 128 8.16 -10.53 1.87
CA LEU A 128 8.54 -10.54 3.28
C LEU A 128 9.10 -11.90 3.73
N SER A 129 8.54 -13.00 3.22
CA SER A 129 9.04 -14.35 3.50
C SER A 129 10.44 -14.54 2.92
N HIS A 130 10.70 -14.03 1.72
CA HIS A 130 12.04 -14.07 1.13
C HIS A 130 13.08 -13.36 2.01
N LEU A 131 12.73 -12.21 2.57
CA LEU A 131 13.62 -11.45 3.46
C LEU A 131 13.80 -12.12 4.84
N SER A 132 12.75 -12.73 5.39
CA SER A 132 12.78 -13.33 6.73
C SER A 132 13.36 -14.75 6.75
N ASN A 133 13.39 -15.46 5.63
CA ASN A 133 13.98 -16.81 5.53
C ASN A 133 15.53 -16.81 5.54
N GLN A 134 16.16 -15.62 5.55
CA GLN A 134 17.59 -15.49 5.74
C GLN A 134 17.93 -15.56 7.24
N GLU A 135 19.19 -15.89 7.59
CA GLU A 135 19.61 -16.12 8.97
C GLU A 135 19.20 -15.01 9.95
N GLY A 136 18.35 -15.37 10.91
CA GLY A 136 17.95 -14.50 12.03
C GLY A 136 16.63 -13.73 11.86
N GLY A 137 16.00 -13.77 10.69
CA GLY A 137 14.71 -13.12 10.46
C GLY A 137 13.52 -13.97 10.90
N GLN A 138 12.44 -13.34 11.32
CA GLN A 138 11.19 -14.03 11.66
C GLN A 138 9.97 -13.24 11.19
N LEU A 139 9.24 -13.79 10.22
CA LEU A 139 7.90 -13.33 9.85
C LEU A 139 6.85 -14.11 10.67
N VAL A 140 6.11 -13.40 11.52
CA VAL A 140 5.04 -14.01 12.33
C VAL A 140 3.68 -13.60 11.78
N PRO A 141 2.72 -14.53 11.69
CA PRO A 141 1.38 -14.21 11.20
C PRO A 141 0.67 -13.26 12.16
N LEU A 142 0.03 -12.23 11.60
CA LEU A 142 -0.87 -11.35 12.36
C LEU A 142 -2.27 -11.97 12.36
N PRO A 143 -2.86 -12.26 13.54
CA PRO A 143 -4.25 -12.65 13.60
C PRO A 143 -5.15 -11.56 12.98
N GLU A 144 -6.11 -11.97 12.16
CA GLU A 144 -6.99 -11.03 11.44
C GLU A 144 -6.21 -9.94 10.65
N ALA A 145 -5.16 -10.34 9.94
CA ALA A 145 -4.29 -9.42 9.19
C ALA A 145 -5.08 -8.49 8.27
N GLU A 146 -6.14 -9.00 7.63
CA GLU A 146 -6.98 -8.29 6.66
C GLU A 146 -8.02 -7.36 7.30
N HIS A 147 -8.27 -7.45 8.62
CA HIS A 147 -9.19 -6.54 9.30
C HIS A 147 -8.68 -5.10 9.22
N CYS A 148 -9.60 -4.18 9.01
CA CYS A 148 -9.29 -2.76 8.91
C CYS A 148 -8.50 -2.25 10.13
N CYS A 149 -7.60 -1.32 9.90
CA CYS A 149 -6.88 -0.59 10.97
C CYS A 149 -7.74 0.52 11.63
N GLY A 150 -8.91 0.81 11.06
CA GLY A 150 -9.78 1.90 11.50
C GLY A 150 -9.62 3.21 10.75
N SER A 151 -8.59 3.40 9.91
CA SER A 151 -8.36 4.64 9.16
C SER A 151 -9.47 4.93 8.14
N ALA A 152 -9.68 4.04 7.17
CA ALA A 152 -10.75 4.08 6.16
C ALA A 152 -10.98 5.46 5.52
N GLY A 153 -9.96 6.03 4.92
CA GLY A 153 -10.01 7.35 4.29
C GLY A 153 -10.29 8.47 5.30
N ILE A 154 -11.43 9.15 5.17
CA ILE A 154 -11.88 10.20 6.10
C ILE A 154 -12.73 9.67 7.25
N TYR A 155 -13.00 8.37 7.29
CA TYR A 155 -13.91 7.76 8.29
C TYR A 155 -13.41 7.96 9.73
N ASN A 156 -12.09 7.86 9.95
CA ASN A 156 -11.49 8.09 11.27
C ASN A 156 -11.71 9.51 11.81
N LEU A 157 -11.88 10.50 10.95
CA LEU A 157 -12.21 11.86 11.34
C LEU A 157 -13.71 12.02 11.67
N LEU A 158 -14.57 11.42 10.86
CA LEU A 158 -16.03 11.53 10.99
C LEU A 158 -16.62 10.61 12.06
N ASN A 159 -16.01 9.44 12.28
CA ASN A 159 -16.47 8.40 13.20
C ASN A 159 -15.36 7.96 14.16
N THR A 160 -14.68 8.91 14.79
CA THR A 160 -13.47 8.70 15.59
C THR A 160 -13.63 7.61 16.66
N SER A 161 -14.75 7.58 17.40
CA SER A 161 -14.96 6.61 18.47
C SER A 161 -15.01 5.16 17.96
N LEU A 162 -15.66 4.93 16.82
CA LEU A 162 -15.75 3.61 16.21
C LEU A 162 -14.42 3.22 15.55
N SER A 163 -13.76 4.15 14.87
CA SER A 163 -12.42 3.99 14.31
C SER A 163 -11.41 3.54 15.37
N LEU A 164 -11.43 4.18 16.55
CA LEU A 164 -10.53 3.81 17.65
C LEU A 164 -10.83 2.41 18.22
N ARG A 165 -12.10 1.99 18.29
CA ARG A 165 -12.45 0.62 18.71
C ARG A 165 -11.92 -0.43 17.72
N VAL A 166 -12.00 -0.14 16.42
CA VAL A 166 -11.42 -1.02 15.38
C VAL A 166 -9.89 -1.09 15.51
N LEU A 167 -9.25 0.06 15.73
CA LEU A 167 -7.81 0.14 15.97
C LEU A 167 -7.40 -0.64 17.23
N ASP A 168 -8.11 -0.48 18.33
CA ASP A 168 -7.81 -1.17 19.59
C ASP A 168 -7.77 -2.70 19.43
N ARG A 169 -8.73 -3.27 18.68
CA ARG A 169 -8.71 -4.71 18.35
C ARG A 169 -7.47 -5.09 17.53
N LYS A 170 -7.07 -4.26 16.57
CA LYS A 170 -5.87 -4.51 15.76
C LYS A 170 -4.60 -4.46 16.62
N LEU A 171 -4.51 -3.52 17.55
CA LEU A 171 -3.38 -3.40 18.46
C LEU A 171 -3.27 -4.60 19.41
N ASP A 172 -4.40 -5.14 19.91
CA ASP A 172 -4.41 -6.37 20.71
C ASP A 172 -3.80 -7.55 19.95
N HIS A 173 -4.08 -7.65 18.66
CA HIS A 173 -3.47 -8.69 17.81
C HIS A 173 -1.98 -8.44 17.58
N LEU A 174 -1.57 -7.19 17.35
CA LEU A 174 -0.16 -6.82 17.19
C LEU A 174 0.67 -7.17 18.44
N GLU A 175 0.20 -6.80 19.62
CA GLU A 175 0.86 -7.15 20.90
C GLU A 175 1.09 -8.66 21.04
N ARG A 176 0.06 -9.45 20.72
CA ARG A 176 0.15 -10.93 20.83
C ARG A 176 1.17 -11.55 19.89
N THR A 177 1.52 -10.90 18.78
CA THR A 177 2.57 -11.41 17.88
C THR A 177 3.97 -11.36 18.52
N GLY A 178 4.20 -10.42 19.42
CA GLY A 178 5.51 -10.09 19.94
C GLY A 178 6.49 -9.60 18.86
N ALA A 179 5.96 -9.10 17.74
CA ALA A 179 6.78 -8.51 16.69
C ALA A 179 7.25 -7.11 17.11
N SER A 180 8.46 -6.76 16.72
CA SER A 180 9.02 -5.41 16.91
C SER A 180 8.74 -4.48 15.72
N VAL A 181 8.33 -5.05 14.59
CA VAL A 181 7.99 -4.28 13.38
C VAL A 181 6.67 -4.78 12.80
N VAL A 182 5.75 -3.87 12.50
CA VAL A 182 4.57 -4.13 11.67
C VAL A 182 4.75 -3.48 10.30
N VAL A 183 4.68 -4.30 9.26
CA VAL A 183 4.80 -3.87 7.87
C VAL A 183 3.42 -3.72 7.23
N THR A 184 3.22 -2.67 6.45
CA THR A 184 2.00 -2.48 5.66
C THR A 184 2.29 -1.68 4.39
N GLY A 185 1.43 -1.78 3.36
CA GLY A 185 1.54 -1.08 2.08
C GLY A 185 0.57 0.11 1.93
N ASN A 186 0.13 0.73 3.04
CA ASN A 186 -0.82 1.85 2.94
C ASN A 186 -0.55 2.95 3.96
N PRO A 187 -0.21 4.19 3.51
CA PRO A 187 0.13 5.30 4.41
C PRO A 187 -0.96 5.63 5.44
N GLY A 188 -2.24 5.54 5.06
CA GLY A 188 -3.35 5.76 5.99
C GLY A 188 -3.39 4.72 7.12
N CYS A 189 -3.04 3.47 6.83
CA CYS A 189 -2.90 2.42 7.85
C CYS A 189 -1.67 2.68 8.73
N MET A 190 -0.54 3.11 8.14
CA MET A 190 0.67 3.44 8.89
C MET A 190 0.38 4.50 9.95
N LEU A 191 -0.15 5.65 9.55
CA LEU A 191 -0.48 6.74 10.48
C LEU A 191 -1.43 6.30 11.60
N GLN A 192 -2.43 5.50 11.27
CA GLN A 192 -3.41 5.00 12.24
C GLN A 192 -2.77 4.05 13.25
N LEU A 193 -1.93 3.11 12.77
CA LEU A 193 -1.19 2.17 13.62
C LEU A 193 -0.17 2.89 14.49
N GLU A 194 0.61 3.81 13.94
CA GLU A 194 1.60 4.63 14.68
C GLU A 194 0.95 5.40 15.83
N ALA A 195 -0.19 6.07 15.54
CA ALA A 195 -0.92 6.80 16.56
C ALA A 195 -1.40 5.88 17.71
N GLY A 196 -1.89 4.69 17.37
CA GLY A 196 -2.36 3.71 18.36
C GLY A 196 -1.21 3.09 19.17
N ILE A 197 -0.14 2.68 18.50
CA ILE A 197 1.08 2.12 19.09
C ILE A 197 1.67 3.12 20.08
N LYS A 198 1.84 4.37 19.66
CA LYS A 198 2.33 5.45 20.52
C LYS A 198 1.43 5.69 21.74
N LYS A 199 0.10 5.71 21.53
CA LYS A 199 -0.87 5.92 22.61
C LYS A 199 -0.83 4.81 23.66
N ARG A 200 -0.60 3.55 23.24
CA ARG A 200 -0.47 2.39 24.13
C ARG A 200 0.93 2.21 24.73
N GLY A 201 1.93 2.96 24.28
CA GLY A 201 3.32 2.81 24.69
C GLY A 201 3.94 1.49 24.26
N LEU A 202 3.53 0.93 23.12
CA LEU A 202 4.06 -0.31 22.56
C LEU A 202 5.40 -0.03 21.87
N ASP A 203 6.36 -0.94 22.04
CA ASP A 203 7.65 -0.90 21.34
C ASP A 203 7.58 -1.64 20.01
N ILE A 204 6.80 -1.07 19.07
CA ILE A 204 6.59 -1.62 17.75
C ILE A 204 6.81 -0.51 16.72
N ARG A 205 7.72 -0.72 15.78
CA ARG A 205 7.93 0.19 14.63
C ARG A 205 6.90 -0.11 13.53
N VAL A 206 6.28 0.91 12.98
CA VAL A 206 5.51 0.79 11.73
C VAL A 206 6.42 1.07 10.56
N CYS A 207 6.39 0.21 9.54
CA CYS A 207 7.26 0.31 8.39
C CYS A 207 6.47 0.08 7.10
N HIS A 208 6.77 0.85 6.06
CA HIS A 208 6.22 0.58 4.74
C HIS A 208 6.91 -0.62 4.10
N LEU A 209 6.18 -1.41 3.29
CA LEU A 209 6.78 -2.55 2.57
C LEU A 209 7.99 -2.12 1.72
N ALA A 210 7.91 -0.95 1.06
CA ALA A 210 9.02 -0.44 0.27
C ALA A 210 10.24 -0.05 1.11
N GLU A 211 10.03 0.42 2.34
CA GLU A 211 11.11 0.79 3.26
C GLU A 211 11.86 -0.44 3.77
N ILE A 212 11.13 -1.46 4.25
CA ILE A 212 11.75 -2.69 4.74
C ILE A 212 12.51 -3.42 3.61
N LEU A 213 12.01 -3.36 2.37
CA LEU A 213 12.72 -3.85 1.21
C LEU A 213 13.99 -3.04 0.95
N ASP A 214 13.93 -1.70 0.96
CA ASP A 214 15.10 -0.85 0.74
C ASP A 214 16.18 -1.06 1.81
N GLU A 215 15.80 -1.16 3.07
CA GLU A 215 16.69 -1.48 4.20
C GLU A 215 17.45 -2.81 3.99
N SER A 216 16.80 -3.81 3.41
CA SER A 216 17.39 -5.12 3.17
C SER A 216 18.36 -5.18 1.98
N TYR A 217 18.28 -4.21 1.04
CA TYR A 217 19.13 -4.16 -0.14
C TYR A 217 20.27 -3.11 -0.07
N GLN A 218 20.41 -2.43 1.07
CA GLN A 218 21.54 -1.54 1.37
C GLN A 218 22.69 -2.33 2.02
#